data_23354d93767253aec5e7766da6eae397
#
_entry.id   23354d93767253aec5e7766da6eae397
#
_cell.length_a   1.000
_cell.length_b   1.000
_cell.length_c   1.000
_cell.angle_alpha   90.00
_cell.angle_beta   90.00
_cell.angle_gamma   90.00
#
_symmetry.space_group_name_H-M   'P 1'
#
loop_
_entity.id
_entity.type
_entity.pdbx_description
1 polymer ?
#
loop_
_entity_poly.entity_id
_entity_poly.type
_entity_poly.pdbx_seq_one_letter_code
_entity_poly.pdbx_strand_id
1 'polypeptide(L)'
;MIEVTLLGTGSPVPDARRAGPSTLVRAGGHAFLVDCGRGVQLRMAAAGIAANGLSALLLTHLHSDHIADLGDLLITRWVTTFTDQVPLQIIGPPGTAETVTAMLAAFGRDIGYRIAHHPDLTAPPPVEVHEVTEGVAWDHDGVTVRVAPTDHRPVAPTIGFRVEHADASVVLAGDTVPCATLDALAAGAGALVHTAIRKDLVELAPQQRVREVCEYHSSVEEAAETAERAGVGILVLTHYLPPIAPGQEADWRARAATAFPRQIELGDDLHRVEVHPGVCVKPAG
;
A
#
# COMPACT_ATOMS: atom_id res chain seq x y z
N MET A 1 -10.78 15.15 6.23
CA MET A 1 -9.48 14.65 6.72
C MET A 1 -9.33 13.17 6.37
N ILE A 2 -8.15 12.76 5.92
CA ILE A 2 -7.76 11.36 5.70
C ILE A 2 -6.58 11.06 6.64
N GLU A 3 -6.64 9.95 7.35
CA GLU A 3 -5.52 9.44 8.16
C GLU A 3 -4.81 8.33 7.39
N VAL A 4 -3.50 8.44 7.26
CA VAL A 4 -2.61 7.42 6.67
C VAL A 4 -1.74 6.86 7.78
N THR A 5 -1.69 5.54 7.93
CA THR A 5 -0.76 4.87 8.85
C THR A 5 0.10 3.89 8.06
N LEU A 6 1.40 4.06 8.06
CA LEU A 6 2.35 3.11 7.49
C LEU A 6 2.38 1.88 8.40
N LEU A 7 1.71 0.80 8.03
CA LEU A 7 1.70 -0.43 8.84
C LEU A 7 3.01 -1.20 8.68
N GLY A 8 3.54 -1.23 7.46
CA GLY A 8 4.81 -1.85 7.17
C GLY A 8 5.60 -1.05 6.16
N THR A 9 6.84 -0.73 6.50
CA THR A 9 7.75 0.12 5.72
C THR A 9 8.95 -0.64 5.16
N GLY A 10 8.96 -1.97 5.34
CA GLY A 10 9.99 -2.85 4.82
C GLY A 10 9.84 -3.16 3.34
N SER A 11 10.74 -3.95 2.83
CA SER A 11 10.87 -4.43 1.46
C SER A 11 10.95 -5.97 1.48
N PRO A 12 11.23 -6.66 0.35
CA PRO A 12 11.47 -8.11 0.37
C PRO A 12 12.56 -8.55 1.36
N VAL A 13 13.53 -7.67 1.64
CA VAL A 13 14.61 -7.96 2.60
C VAL A 13 14.07 -7.89 4.02
N PRO A 14 14.14 -8.98 4.81
CA PRO A 14 13.62 -8.97 6.16
C PRO A 14 14.39 -8.01 7.09
N ASP A 15 13.68 -7.13 7.78
CA ASP A 15 14.17 -6.35 8.92
C ASP A 15 13.26 -6.63 10.12
N ALA A 16 13.83 -6.99 11.27
CA ALA A 16 13.08 -7.30 12.47
C ALA A 16 12.23 -6.12 13.00
N ARG A 17 12.56 -4.89 12.59
CA ARG A 17 11.87 -3.67 13.00
C ARG A 17 10.73 -3.30 12.05
N ARG A 18 10.69 -3.87 10.83
CA ARG A 18 9.81 -3.45 9.73
C ARG A 18 8.98 -4.62 9.21
N ALA A 19 7.68 -4.48 9.23
CA ALA A 19 6.77 -5.36 8.51
C ALA A 19 6.91 -5.14 6.98
N GLY A 20 6.41 -6.08 6.20
CA GLY A 20 6.31 -5.95 4.74
C GLY A 20 5.40 -4.80 4.31
N PRO A 21 5.49 -4.38 3.04
CA PRO A 21 4.77 -3.21 2.55
C PRO A 21 3.28 -3.27 2.84
N SER A 22 2.77 -2.28 3.56
CA SER A 22 1.34 -2.14 3.83
C SER A 22 1.03 -0.76 4.42
N THR A 23 -0.09 -0.19 4.00
CA THR A 23 -0.54 1.12 4.45
C THR A 23 -2.03 1.07 4.77
N LEU A 24 -2.42 1.59 5.93
CA LEU A 24 -3.82 1.77 6.32
C LEU A 24 -4.24 3.19 6.01
N VAL A 25 -5.35 3.34 5.28
CA VAL A 25 -5.98 4.63 4.97
C VAL A 25 -7.36 4.67 5.61
N ARG A 26 -7.62 5.65 6.47
CA ARG A 26 -8.94 5.91 7.05
C ARG A 26 -9.54 7.18 6.46
N ALA A 27 -10.73 7.07 5.88
CA ALA A 27 -11.45 8.17 5.26
C ALA A 27 -12.97 7.97 5.37
N GLY A 28 -13.74 8.97 5.78
CA GLY A 28 -15.21 8.94 5.76
C GLY A 28 -15.86 7.79 6.53
N GLY A 29 -15.21 7.27 7.58
CA GLY A 29 -15.68 6.09 8.31
C GLY A 29 -15.22 4.75 7.72
N HIS A 30 -14.59 4.75 6.55
CA HIS A 30 -14.01 3.57 5.91
C HIS A 30 -12.55 3.37 6.28
N ALA A 31 -12.11 2.10 6.26
CA ALA A 31 -10.72 1.69 6.45
C ALA A 31 -10.28 0.82 5.28
N PHE A 32 -9.28 1.30 4.54
CA PHE A 32 -8.68 0.60 3.41
C PHE A 32 -7.27 0.12 3.81
N LEU A 33 -7.03 -1.17 3.62
CA LEU A 33 -5.67 -1.71 3.68
C LEU A 33 -5.09 -1.69 2.28
N VAL A 34 -3.96 -1.02 2.07
CA VAL A 34 -3.23 -1.01 0.80
C VAL A 34 -2.02 -1.89 0.94
N ASP A 35 -1.98 -2.96 0.17
CA ASP A 35 -1.08 -4.09 0.25
C ASP A 35 -1.14 -4.87 1.58
N CYS A 36 -0.72 -6.12 1.56
CA CYS A 36 -0.86 -7.07 2.65
C CYS A 36 0.46 -7.84 2.85
N GLY A 37 1.52 -7.08 3.12
CA GLY A 37 2.86 -7.61 3.31
C GLY A 37 3.01 -8.37 4.63
N ARG A 38 4.15 -9.06 4.76
CA ARG A 38 4.48 -9.90 5.92
C ARG A 38 4.39 -9.14 7.24
N GLY A 39 3.62 -9.66 8.21
CA GLY A 39 3.45 -9.09 9.56
C GLY A 39 2.40 -7.99 9.65
N VAL A 40 1.64 -7.74 8.58
CA VAL A 40 0.64 -6.67 8.52
C VAL A 40 -0.42 -6.79 9.62
N GLN A 41 -0.89 -7.99 9.93
CA GLN A 41 -1.92 -8.19 10.94
C GLN A 41 -1.47 -7.79 12.36
N LEU A 42 -0.20 -8.04 12.69
CA LEU A 42 0.36 -7.59 13.97
C LEU A 42 0.41 -6.06 14.04
N ARG A 43 0.70 -5.41 12.93
CA ARG A 43 0.70 -3.94 12.83
C ARG A 43 -0.71 -3.36 12.81
N MET A 44 -1.67 -4.01 12.18
CA MET A 44 -3.09 -3.65 12.25
C MET A 44 -3.59 -3.67 13.70
N ALA A 45 -3.30 -4.75 14.45
CA ALA A 45 -3.66 -4.85 15.85
C ALA A 45 -3.04 -3.71 16.69
N ALA A 46 -1.76 -3.39 16.46
CA ALA A 46 -1.09 -2.27 17.11
C ALA A 46 -1.67 -0.89 16.70
N ALA A 47 -2.19 -0.77 15.48
CA ALA A 47 -2.91 0.42 15.01
C ALA A 47 -4.38 0.49 15.47
N GLY A 48 -4.83 -0.49 16.28
CA GLY A 48 -6.19 -0.54 16.83
C GLY A 48 -7.27 -0.89 15.82
N ILE A 49 -6.93 -1.70 14.79
CA ILE A 49 -7.90 -2.21 13.80
C ILE A 49 -7.78 -3.73 13.67
N ALA A 50 -8.91 -4.41 13.70
CA ALA A 50 -9.01 -5.83 13.40
C ALA A 50 -9.34 -6.06 11.92
N ALA A 51 -9.09 -7.27 11.42
CA ALA A 51 -9.34 -7.62 10.02
C ALA A 51 -10.81 -7.42 9.59
N ASN A 52 -11.76 -7.64 10.51
CA ASN A 52 -13.20 -7.40 10.26
C ASN A 52 -13.59 -5.92 10.22
N GLY A 53 -12.70 -5.00 10.63
CA GLY A 53 -12.91 -3.55 10.54
C GLY A 53 -12.51 -2.97 9.18
N LEU A 54 -11.96 -3.76 8.26
CA LEU A 54 -11.60 -3.29 6.92
C LEU A 54 -12.84 -3.19 6.03
N SER A 55 -12.96 -2.07 5.31
CA SER A 55 -13.95 -1.89 4.23
C SER A 55 -13.49 -2.57 2.95
N ALA A 56 -12.21 -2.42 2.58
CA ALA A 56 -11.61 -3.11 1.45
C ALA A 56 -10.09 -3.33 1.63
N LEU A 57 -9.57 -4.32 0.90
CA LEU A 57 -8.15 -4.53 0.64
C LEU A 57 -7.86 -4.06 -0.79
N LEU A 58 -6.86 -3.19 -0.95
CA LEU A 58 -6.40 -2.63 -2.21
C LEU A 58 -5.00 -3.20 -2.50
N LEU A 59 -4.82 -3.94 -3.59
CA LEU A 59 -3.52 -4.52 -3.96
C LEU A 59 -2.92 -3.74 -5.12
N THR A 60 -1.72 -3.20 -4.95
CA THR A 60 -1.03 -2.44 -5.99
C THR A 60 -0.48 -3.37 -7.08
N HIS A 61 0.06 -4.50 -6.68
CA HIS A 61 0.58 -5.55 -7.54
C HIS A 61 0.74 -6.86 -6.75
N LEU A 62 1.22 -7.92 -7.41
CA LEU A 62 1.19 -9.28 -6.85
C LEU A 62 2.59 -9.83 -6.50
N HIS A 63 3.58 -8.98 -6.22
CA HIS A 63 4.82 -9.45 -5.61
C HIS A 63 4.56 -10.04 -4.22
N SER A 64 5.34 -11.05 -3.87
CA SER A 64 5.13 -11.82 -2.65
C SER A 64 5.22 -11.00 -1.36
N ASP A 65 6.05 -9.98 -1.32
CA ASP A 65 6.19 -9.10 -0.15
C ASP A 65 4.99 -8.17 0.04
N HIS A 66 4.18 -7.91 -1.00
CA HIS A 66 2.95 -7.14 -0.95
C HIS A 66 1.70 -7.97 -0.65
N ILE A 67 1.78 -9.32 -0.70
CA ILE A 67 0.65 -10.23 -0.52
C ILE A 67 0.92 -11.36 0.48
N ALA A 68 2.05 -11.34 1.18
CA ALA A 68 2.51 -12.45 2.01
C ALA A 68 1.51 -12.86 3.11
N ASP A 69 0.84 -11.91 3.75
CA ASP A 69 -0.15 -12.18 4.80
C ASP A 69 -1.59 -12.25 4.27
N LEU A 70 -1.81 -12.20 2.97
CA LEU A 70 -3.17 -12.20 2.38
C LEU A 70 -4.01 -13.39 2.86
N GLY A 71 -3.46 -14.59 2.79
CA GLY A 71 -4.18 -15.79 3.22
C GLY A 71 -4.50 -15.77 4.70
N ASP A 72 -3.56 -15.34 5.54
CA ASP A 72 -3.77 -15.22 6.98
C ASP A 72 -4.79 -14.12 7.32
N LEU A 73 -4.78 -12.99 6.61
CA LEU A 73 -5.77 -11.93 6.75
C LEU A 73 -7.20 -12.45 6.48
N LEU A 74 -7.38 -13.22 5.42
CA LEU A 74 -8.68 -13.77 5.03
C LEU A 74 -9.20 -14.77 6.07
N ILE A 75 -8.35 -15.68 6.54
CA ILE A 75 -8.70 -16.65 7.56
C ILE A 75 -8.99 -15.95 8.90
N THR A 76 -8.13 -15.03 9.33
CA THR A 76 -8.31 -14.30 10.58
C THR A 76 -9.59 -13.48 10.58
N ARG A 77 -9.90 -12.74 9.48
CA ARG A 77 -11.16 -12.03 9.34
C ARG A 77 -12.35 -12.97 9.53
N TRP A 78 -12.36 -14.10 8.81
CA TRP A 78 -13.44 -15.07 8.84
C TRP A 78 -13.68 -15.65 10.23
N VAL A 79 -12.62 -16.12 10.90
CA VAL A 79 -12.76 -16.78 12.23
C VAL A 79 -13.00 -15.81 13.38
N THR A 80 -12.75 -14.51 13.19
CA THR A 80 -12.95 -13.49 14.23
C THR A 80 -14.19 -12.61 13.97
N THR A 81 -14.96 -12.88 12.91
CA THR A 81 -16.24 -12.21 12.65
C THR A 81 -17.39 -13.06 13.22
N PHE A 82 -17.97 -12.63 14.35
CA PHE A 82 -19.04 -13.33 15.07
C PHE A 82 -20.45 -12.79 14.75
N THR A 83 -20.55 -11.97 13.72
CA THR A 83 -21.80 -11.41 13.19
C THR A 83 -22.01 -11.91 11.75
N ASP A 84 -22.93 -11.29 11.00
CA ASP A 84 -23.11 -11.61 9.59
C ASP A 84 -21.78 -11.48 8.82
N GLN A 85 -21.45 -12.53 8.11
CA GLN A 85 -20.23 -12.61 7.30
C GLN A 85 -20.37 -11.78 6.02
N VAL A 86 -19.94 -10.52 6.08
CA VAL A 86 -19.91 -9.65 4.88
C VAL A 86 -18.63 -9.94 4.07
N PRO A 87 -18.73 -10.16 2.74
CA PRO A 87 -17.56 -10.37 1.90
C PRO A 87 -16.55 -9.23 2.02
N LEU A 88 -15.26 -9.58 2.15
CA LEU A 88 -14.20 -8.58 2.03
C LEU A 88 -14.07 -8.20 0.56
N GLN A 89 -14.22 -6.91 0.29
CA GLN A 89 -13.93 -6.35 -1.03
C GLN A 89 -12.42 -6.34 -1.24
N ILE A 90 -11.95 -6.97 -2.32
CA ILE A 90 -10.53 -6.99 -2.70
C ILE A 90 -10.42 -6.37 -4.08
N ILE A 91 -9.73 -5.26 -4.18
CA ILE A 91 -9.53 -4.51 -5.42
C ILE A 91 -8.05 -4.61 -5.80
N GLY A 92 -7.76 -5.08 -7.01
CA GLY A 92 -6.38 -5.24 -7.45
C GLY A 92 -6.25 -5.39 -8.97
N PRO A 93 -5.02 -5.53 -9.49
CA PRO A 93 -4.80 -5.72 -10.90
C PRO A 93 -5.25 -7.13 -11.36
N PRO A 94 -5.41 -7.36 -12.68
CA PRO A 94 -5.60 -8.71 -13.24
C PRO A 94 -4.61 -9.74 -12.65
N GLY A 95 -5.15 -10.92 -12.27
CA GLY A 95 -4.44 -11.97 -11.53
C GLY A 95 -4.77 -12.01 -10.03
N THR A 96 -5.44 -10.98 -9.50
CA THR A 96 -5.84 -10.92 -8.08
C THR A 96 -6.81 -12.04 -7.73
N ALA A 97 -7.80 -12.33 -8.56
CA ALA A 97 -8.80 -13.39 -8.32
C ALA A 97 -8.15 -14.78 -8.27
N GLU A 98 -7.20 -15.05 -9.17
CA GLU A 98 -6.43 -16.28 -9.17
C GLU A 98 -5.58 -16.40 -7.89
N THR A 99 -4.89 -15.34 -7.51
CA THR A 99 -4.06 -15.27 -6.30
C THR A 99 -4.88 -15.52 -5.04
N VAL A 100 -6.03 -14.86 -4.88
CA VAL A 100 -6.95 -15.06 -3.74
C VAL A 100 -7.44 -16.50 -3.68
N THR A 101 -7.84 -17.06 -4.83
CA THR A 101 -8.28 -18.45 -4.93
C THR A 101 -7.18 -19.42 -4.50
N ALA A 102 -5.95 -19.21 -4.96
CA ALA A 102 -4.80 -20.05 -4.59
C ALA A 102 -4.47 -19.95 -3.09
N MET A 103 -4.53 -18.75 -2.50
CA MET A 103 -4.32 -18.57 -1.06
C MET A 103 -5.39 -19.28 -0.23
N LEU A 104 -6.67 -19.17 -0.59
CA LEU A 104 -7.74 -19.90 0.10
C LEU A 104 -7.60 -21.41 -0.07
N ALA A 105 -7.18 -21.88 -1.24
CA ALA A 105 -6.92 -23.31 -1.48
C ALA A 105 -5.78 -23.84 -0.60
N ALA A 106 -4.73 -23.05 -0.36
CA ALA A 106 -3.65 -23.41 0.55
C ALA A 106 -4.14 -23.63 1.99
N PHE A 107 -5.17 -22.91 2.43
CA PHE A 107 -5.82 -23.07 3.73
C PHE A 107 -7.03 -24.02 3.72
N GLY A 108 -7.30 -24.69 2.61
CA GLY A 108 -8.50 -25.54 2.43
C GLY A 108 -8.71 -26.61 3.51
N ARG A 109 -7.62 -27.16 4.08
CA ARG A 109 -7.74 -28.12 5.20
C ARG A 109 -8.19 -27.43 6.48
N ASP A 110 -7.61 -26.30 6.83
CA ASP A 110 -8.00 -25.50 8.01
C ASP A 110 -9.46 -25.04 7.91
N ILE A 111 -9.86 -24.53 6.74
CA ILE A 111 -11.24 -24.15 6.45
C ILE A 111 -12.19 -25.35 6.67
N GLY A 112 -11.84 -26.50 6.12
CA GLY A 112 -12.64 -27.73 6.28
C GLY A 112 -12.77 -28.19 7.72
N TYR A 113 -11.70 -28.12 8.54
CA TYR A 113 -11.74 -28.44 9.97
C TYR A 113 -12.68 -27.53 10.74
N ARG A 114 -12.62 -26.21 10.47
CA ARG A 114 -13.46 -25.22 11.14
C ARG A 114 -14.93 -25.36 10.79
N ILE A 115 -15.27 -25.55 9.50
CA ILE A 115 -16.65 -25.79 9.06
C ILE A 115 -17.22 -27.07 9.69
N ALA A 116 -16.40 -28.13 9.79
CA ALA A 116 -16.85 -29.38 10.39
C ALA A 116 -17.08 -29.28 11.91
N HIS A 117 -16.42 -28.34 12.59
CA HIS A 117 -16.46 -28.22 14.07
C HIS A 117 -17.41 -27.11 14.56
N HIS A 118 -17.52 -25.99 13.83
CA HIS A 118 -18.25 -24.79 14.26
C HIS A 118 -19.57 -24.65 13.45
N PRO A 119 -20.74 -24.79 14.09
CA PRO A 119 -22.03 -24.77 13.38
C PRO A 119 -22.37 -23.38 12.78
N ASP A 120 -21.74 -22.33 13.21
CA ASP A 120 -21.88 -20.97 12.69
C ASP A 120 -20.98 -20.66 11.47
N LEU A 121 -19.99 -21.52 11.19
CA LEU A 121 -19.15 -21.41 10.00
C LEU A 121 -19.63 -22.40 8.93
N THR A 122 -20.52 -21.96 8.06
CA THR A 122 -21.20 -22.80 7.08
C THR A 122 -20.55 -22.78 5.67
N ALA A 123 -19.67 -21.84 5.41
CA ALA A 123 -19.00 -21.63 4.11
C ALA A 123 -17.57 -21.10 4.31
N PRO A 124 -16.69 -21.22 3.29
CA PRO A 124 -15.36 -20.61 3.31
C PRO A 124 -15.40 -19.08 3.52
N PRO A 125 -14.24 -18.43 3.82
CA PRO A 125 -14.16 -16.98 3.96
C PRO A 125 -14.82 -16.26 2.76
N PRO A 126 -15.82 -15.39 2.98
CA PRO A 126 -16.47 -14.69 1.90
C PRO A 126 -15.57 -13.54 1.41
N VAL A 127 -15.30 -13.52 0.11
CA VAL A 127 -14.52 -12.49 -0.57
C VAL A 127 -15.21 -12.08 -1.87
N GLU A 128 -15.04 -10.84 -2.26
CA GLU A 128 -15.48 -10.32 -3.55
C GLU A 128 -14.29 -9.60 -4.19
N VAL A 129 -13.84 -10.10 -5.35
CA VAL A 129 -12.64 -9.61 -6.02
C VAL A 129 -13.02 -8.78 -7.24
N HIS A 130 -12.50 -7.57 -7.31
CA HIS A 130 -12.65 -6.63 -8.42
C HIS A 130 -11.29 -6.38 -9.06
N GLU A 131 -11.08 -6.90 -10.25
CA GLU A 131 -9.86 -6.65 -11.03
C GLU A 131 -10.04 -5.40 -11.86
N VAL A 132 -9.11 -4.45 -11.69
CA VAL A 132 -9.14 -3.15 -12.34
C VAL A 132 -7.73 -2.72 -12.76
N THR A 133 -7.64 -1.85 -13.77
CA THR A 133 -6.38 -1.21 -14.17
C THR A 133 -6.47 0.31 -14.16
N GLU A 134 -7.68 0.86 -14.25
CA GLU A 134 -7.92 2.31 -14.26
C GLU A 134 -9.37 2.65 -13.93
N GLY A 135 -9.64 3.90 -13.56
CA GLY A 135 -10.99 4.41 -13.32
C GLY A 135 -11.36 4.48 -11.85
N VAL A 136 -12.66 4.49 -11.56
CA VAL A 136 -13.20 4.51 -10.19
C VAL A 136 -13.46 3.07 -9.75
N ALA A 137 -12.82 2.66 -8.66
CA ALA A 137 -12.93 1.30 -8.12
C ALA A 137 -13.78 1.22 -6.84
N TRP A 138 -14.02 2.37 -6.19
CA TRP A 138 -14.86 2.49 -5.00
C TRP A 138 -15.51 3.88 -4.99
N ASP A 139 -16.80 3.96 -4.68
CA ASP A 139 -17.53 5.23 -4.52
C ASP A 139 -18.70 5.03 -3.56
N HIS A 140 -18.47 5.24 -2.27
CA HIS A 140 -19.47 5.08 -1.22
C HIS A 140 -19.24 6.10 -0.09
N ASP A 141 -20.35 6.61 0.47
CA ASP A 141 -20.37 7.50 1.65
C ASP A 141 -19.44 8.73 1.53
N GLY A 142 -19.31 9.27 0.31
CA GLY A 142 -18.46 10.43 0.03
C GLY A 142 -16.96 10.12 0.01
N VAL A 143 -16.60 8.84 -0.04
CA VAL A 143 -15.22 8.38 -0.28
C VAL A 143 -15.14 7.78 -1.67
N THR A 144 -14.21 8.27 -2.47
CA THR A 144 -13.92 7.76 -3.81
C THR A 144 -12.50 7.19 -3.85
N VAL A 145 -12.34 5.99 -4.44
CA VAL A 145 -11.01 5.42 -4.75
C VAL A 145 -10.85 5.34 -6.25
N ARG A 146 -9.87 6.06 -6.79
CA ARG A 146 -9.48 6.02 -8.20
C ARG A 146 -8.22 5.19 -8.38
N VAL A 147 -8.12 4.57 -9.54
CA VAL A 147 -7.02 3.69 -9.93
C VAL A 147 -6.40 4.20 -11.22
N ALA A 148 -5.09 4.13 -11.33
CA ALA A 148 -4.35 4.34 -12.56
C ALA A 148 -3.17 3.36 -12.65
N PRO A 149 -2.76 2.97 -13.88
CA PRO A 149 -1.60 2.11 -14.05
C PRO A 149 -0.31 2.81 -13.62
N THR A 150 0.61 2.03 -13.06
CA THR A 150 1.99 2.43 -12.73
C THR A 150 2.98 1.63 -13.57
N ASP A 151 4.27 1.95 -13.49
CA ASP A 151 5.32 1.26 -14.25
C ASP A 151 6.31 0.56 -13.34
N HIS A 152 6.17 -0.75 -13.21
CA HIS A 152 7.06 -1.61 -12.42
C HIS A 152 7.56 -2.80 -13.26
N ARG A 153 7.71 -2.61 -14.58
CA ARG A 153 8.11 -3.68 -15.49
C ARG A 153 9.43 -4.33 -15.10
N PRO A 154 9.55 -5.69 -15.13
CA PRO A 154 8.70 -6.61 -15.91
C PRO A 154 7.39 -7.02 -15.23
N VAL A 155 7.08 -6.57 -14.01
CA VAL A 155 5.81 -6.85 -13.35
C VAL A 155 4.73 -5.97 -13.96
N ALA A 156 3.72 -6.59 -14.54
CA ALA A 156 2.60 -5.91 -15.18
C ALA A 156 1.36 -6.81 -15.21
N PRO A 157 0.17 -6.27 -15.01
CA PRO A 157 -0.10 -4.87 -14.70
C PRO A 157 0.18 -4.52 -13.23
N THR A 158 0.54 -3.25 -12.98
CA THR A 158 0.64 -2.64 -11.65
C THR A 158 -0.19 -1.37 -11.60
N ILE A 159 -0.72 -1.04 -10.44
CA ILE A 159 -1.66 0.07 -10.25
C ILE A 159 -1.33 0.88 -8.99
N GLY A 160 -1.63 2.18 -9.05
CA GLY A 160 -1.67 3.05 -7.90
C GLY A 160 -3.11 3.44 -7.55
N PHE A 161 -3.33 3.84 -6.31
CA PHE A 161 -4.64 4.24 -5.79
C PHE A 161 -4.63 5.70 -5.36
N ARG A 162 -5.73 6.41 -5.63
CA ARG A 162 -6.01 7.73 -5.07
C ARG A 162 -7.31 7.64 -4.25
N VAL A 163 -7.19 7.86 -2.95
CA VAL A 163 -8.33 7.92 -2.02
C VAL A 163 -8.69 9.39 -1.79
N GLU A 164 -9.96 9.73 -2.02
CA GLU A 164 -10.50 11.08 -1.91
C GLU A 164 -11.65 11.12 -0.90
N HIS A 165 -11.65 12.13 -0.03
CA HIS A 165 -12.74 12.40 0.91
C HIS A 165 -12.73 13.86 1.39
N ALA A 166 -13.87 14.59 1.26
CA ALA A 166 -14.07 15.94 1.80
C ALA A 166 -12.89 16.90 1.48
N ASP A 167 -12.57 17.04 0.19
CA ASP A 167 -11.48 17.88 -0.35
C ASP A 167 -10.06 17.51 0.13
N ALA A 168 -9.88 16.37 0.79
CA ALA A 168 -8.58 15.76 1.04
C ALA A 168 -8.34 14.59 0.08
N SER A 169 -7.10 14.35 -0.28
CA SER A 169 -6.75 13.18 -1.11
C SER A 169 -5.36 12.66 -0.78
N VAL A 170 -5.19 11.34 -0.86
CA VAL A 170 -3.90 10.66 -0.73
C VAL A 170 -3.71 9.70 -1.90
N VAL A 171 -2.49 9.65 -2.43
CA VAL A 171 -2.11 8.70 -3.46
C VAL A 171 -1.13 7.69 -2.88
N LEU A 172 -1.37 6.40 -3.17
CA LEU A 172 -0.53 5.26 -2.81
C LEU A 172 0.03 4.74 -4.15
N ALA A 173 1.32 5.00 -4.40
CA ALA A 173 1.93 4.71 -5.71
C ALA A 173 2.16 3.21 -5.94
N GLY A 174 2.39 2.43 -4.87
CA GLY A 174 2.98 1.11 -4.98
C GLY A 174 4.42 1.18 -5.49
N ASP A 175 4.94 0.06 -5.97
CA ASP A 175 6.26 0.00 -6.58
C ASP A 175 6.19 0.47 -8.02
N THR A 176 7.05 1.41 -8.37
CA THR A 176 7.04 2.04 -9.71
C THR A 176 8.32 2.84 -9.97
N VAL A 177 8.67 2.99 -11.22
CA VAL A 177 9.53 4.08 -11.69
C VAL A 177 8.66 5.31 -11.98
N PRO A 178 9.24 6.53 -12.15
CA PRO A 178 8.47 7.70 -12.56
C PRO A 178 7.71 7.44 -13.87
N CYS A 179 6.39 7.74 -13.87
CA CYS A 179 5.56 7.57 -15.05
C CYS A 179 4.43 8.63 -15.09
N ALA A 180 4.01 8.98 -16.31
CA ALA A 180 3.03 10.04 -16.53
C ALA A 180 1.64 9.74 -15.94
N THR A 181 1.26 8.47 -15.84
CA THR A 181 0.00 8.04 -15.24
C THR A 181 -0.02 8.25 -13.74
N LEU A 182 1.11 8.02 -13.04
CA LEU A 182 1.26 8.34 -11.63
C LEU A 182 1.27 9.86 -11.41
N ASP A 183 1.99 10.64 -12.23
CA ASP A 183 1.98 12.09 -12.16
C ASP A 183 0.54 12.64 -12.27
N ALA A 184 -0.26 12.10 -13.21
CA ALA A 184 -1.66 12.47 -13.39
C ALA A 184 -2.55 12.04 -12.20
N LEU A 185 -2.36 10.82 -11.67
CA LEU A 185 -3.10 10.32 -10.52
C LEU A 185 -2.81 11.16 -9.27
N ALA A 186 -1.54 11.56 -9.08
CA ALA A 186 -1.08 12.31 -7.93
C ALA A 186 -1.33 13.83 -8.04
N ALA A 187 -1.75 14.32 -9.22
CA ALA A 187 -1.90 15.75 -9.46
C ALA A 187 -2.72 16.43 -8.36
N GLY A 188 -2.09 17.38 -7.65
CA GLY A 188 -2.67 18.18 -6.58
C GLY A 188 -3.14 17.38 -5.37
N ALA A 189 -2.66 16.17 -5.13
CA ALA A 189 -3.02 15.41 -3.94
C ALA A 189 -2.46 16.04 -2.66
N GLY A 190 -3.17 15.87 -1.54
CA GLY A 190 -2.69 16.32 -0.23
C GLY A 190 -1.44 15.56 0.20
N ALA A 191 -1.35 14.25 -0.11
CA ALA A 191 -0.15 13.45 0.14
C ALA A 191 0.07 12.42 -0.96
N LEU A 192 1.36 12.06 -1.18
CA LEU A 192 1.81 10.94 -1.99
C LEU A 192 2.62 10.00 -1.12
N VAL A 193 2.13 8.77 -0.92
CA VAL A 193 2.89 7.66 -0.33
C VAL A 193 3.60 6.95 -1.47
N HIS A 194 4.92 6.98 -1.47
CA HIS A 194 5.74 6.47 -2.56
C HIS A 194 6.81 5.52 -2.04
N THR A 195 6.96 4.40 -2.72
CA THR A 195 8.09 3.49 -2.48
C THR A 195 9.37 4.16 -2.98
N ALA A 196 10.46 4.04 -2.23
CA ALA A 196 11.71 4.68 -2.57
C ALA A 196 12.91 3.84 -2.15
N ILE A 197 13.90 3.76 -3.04
CA ILE A 197 15.14 3.04 -2.77
C ILE A 197 16.36 3.98 -2.88
N ARG A 198 17.43 3.61 -2.21
CA ARG A 198 18.74 4.26 -2.33
C ARG A 198 19.51 3.60 -3.47
N LYS A 199 19.17 3.98 -4.74
CA LYS A 199 19.85 3.43 -5.93
C LYS A 199 21.36 3.51 -5.81
N ASP A 200 21.89 4.61 -5.31
CA ASP A 200 23.33 4.82 -5.09
C ASP A 200 23.98 3.77 -4.17
N LEU A 201 23.24 3.24 -3.20
CA LEU A 201 23.72 2.16 -2.33
C LEU A 201 23.45 0.78 -2.93
N VAL A 202 22.29 0.59 -3.56
CA VAL A 202 21.91 -0.69 -4.19
C VAL A 202 22.84 -1.04 -5.35
N GLU A 203 23.27 -0.06 -6.14
CA GLU A 203 24.22 -0.22 -7.24
C GLU A 203 25.61 -0.71 -6.80
N LEU A 204 25.99 -0.51 -5.52
CA LEU A 204 27.22 -1.01 -4.94
C LEU A 204 27.19 -2.52 -4.62
N ALA A 205 26.01 -3.15 -4.69
CA ALA A 205 25.88 -4.56 -4.39
C ALA A 205 26.68 -5.42 -5.39
N PRO A 206 27.41 -6.44 -4.93
CA PRO A 206 28.17 -7.31 -5.83
C PRO A 206 27.27 -8.19 -6.71
N GLN A 207 26.06 -8.51 -6.25
CA GLN A 207 25.11 -9.35 -6.98
C GLN A 207 24.36 -8.55 -8.04
N GLN A 208 24.40 -8.99 -9.30
CA GLN A 208 23.70 -8.34 -10.41
C GLN A 208 22.19 -8.21 -10.14
N ARG A 209 21.56 -9.27 -9.66
CA ARG A 209 20.10 -9.27 -9.35
C ARG A 209 19.70 -8.18 -8.37
N VAL A 210 20.58 -7.81 -7.43
CA VAL A 210 20.30 -6.73 -6.47
C VAL A 210 20.39 -5.38 -7.17
N ARG A 211 21.36 -5.18 -8.07
CA ARG A 211 21.49 -3.93 -8.83
C ARG A 211 20.34 -3.72 -9.82
N GLU A 212 19.85 -4.81 -10.43
CA GLU A 212 18.70 -4.78 -11.36
C GLU A 212 17.41 -4.23 -10.71
N VAL A 213 17.29 -4.26 -9.36
CA VAL A 213 16.18 -3.65 -8.63
C VAL A 213 16.07 -2.14 -8.92
N CYS A 214 17.19 -1.47 -9.25
CA CYS A 214 17.21 -0.06 -9.62
C CYS A 214 16.46 0.26 -10.93
N GLU A 215 16.24 -0.74 -11.78
CA GLU A 215 15.60 -0.55 -13.09
C GLU A 215 14.08 -0.37 -13.01
N TYR A 216 13.46 -0.87 -11.91
CA TYR A 216 12.00 -0.92 -11.76
C TYR A 216 11.48 -0.30 -10.44
N HIS A 217 12.33 0.41 -9.71
CA HIS A 217 11.93 1.22 -8.54
C HIS A 217 12.41 2.66 -8.71
N SER A 218 11.70 3.59 -8.09
CA SER A 218 12.14 4.98 -7.98
C SER A 218 13.22 5.15 -6.92
N SER A 219 14.23 5.97 -7.20
CA SER A 219 15.11 6.48 -6.15
C SER A 219 14.37 7.45 -5.22
N VAL A 220 15.00 7.80 -4.11
CA VAL A 220 14.49 8.85 -3.19
C VAL A 220 14.31 10.18 -3.93
N GLU A 221 15.25 10.54 -4.79
CA GLU A 221 15.23 11.76 -5.59
C GLU A 221 14.11 11.70 -6.64
N GLU A 222 13.97 10.58 -7.36
CA GLU A 222 12.93 10.39 -8.38
C GLU A 222 11.51 10.41 -7.77
N ALA A 223 11.33 9.85 -6.58
CA ALA A 223 10.07 9.95 -5.83
C ALA A 223 9.75 11.40 -5.44
N ALA A 224 10.77 12.15 -5.02
CA ALA A 224 10.65 13.58 -4.70
C ALA A 224 10.34 14.44 -5.95
N GLU A 225 10.98 14.17 -7.08
CA GLU A 225 10.69 14.81 -8.36
C GLU A 225 9.25 14.53 -8.82
N THR A 226 8.77 13.29 -8.65
CA THR A 226 7.37 12.91 -8.94
C THR A 226 6.41 13.72 -8.06
N ALA A 227 6.69 13.82 -6.76
CA ALA A 227 5.90 14.60 -5.82
C ALA A 227 5.85 16.10 -6.18
N GLU A 228 6.99 16.66 -6.61
CA GLU A 228 7.07 18.07 -7.04
C GLU A 228 6.30 18.32 -8.33
N ARG A 229 6.51 17.48 -9.37
CA ARG A 229 5.77 17.61 -10.65
C ARG A 229 4.26 17.49 -10.44
N ALA A 230 3.82 16.58 -9.58
CA ALA A 230 2.41 16.41 -9.28
C ALA A 230 1.84 17.51 -8.36
N GLY A 231 2.67 18.35 -7.76
CA GLY A 231 2.24 19.44 -6.87
C GLY A 231 1.59 18.95 -5.56
N VAL A 232 2.05 17.80 -5.02
CA VAL A 232 1.50 17.27 -3.76
C VAL A 232 1.92 18.10 -2.55
N GLY A 233 1.14 18.03 -1.47
CA GLY A 233 1.44 18.74 -0.23
C GLY A 233 2.51 18.05 0.63
N ILE A 234 2.40 16.73 0.75
CA ILE A 234 3.26 15.89 1.61
C ILE A 234 3.79 14.72 0.80
N LEU A 235 5.09 14.47 0.86
CA LEU A 235 5.72 13.23 0.36
C LEU A 235 5.96 12.30 1.54
N VAL A 236 5.41 11.08 1.49
CA VAL A 236 5.60 10.03 2.48
C VAL A 236 6.39 8.89 1.82
N LEU A 237 7.61 8.64 2.28
CA LEU A 237 8.46 7.57 1.76
C LEU A 237 8.24 6.28 2.55
N THR A 238 8.26 5.15 1.84
CA THR A 238 8.10 3.80 2.39
C THR A 238 8.90 2.78 1.57
N HIS A 239 8.83 1.49 1.91
CA HIS A 239 9.46 0.39 1.17
C HIS A 239 10.99 0.54 1.07
N TYR A 240 11.63 0.81 2.18
CA TYR A 240 13.05 1.21 2.20
C TYR A 240 14.00 0.08 1.77
N LEU A 241 14.78 0.35 0.74
CA LEU A 241 15.86 -0.54 0.30
C LEU A 241 17.16 0.28 0.01
N PRO A 242 18.30 -0.04 0.67
CA PRO A 242 18.38 -0.95 1.82
C PRO A 242 17.58 -0.44 3.01
N PRO A 243 17.29 -1.27 4.02
CA PRO A 243 16.63 -0.81 5.24
C PRO A 243 17.39 0.37 5.86
N ILE A 244 16.66 1.41 6.28
CA ILE A 244 17.27 2.59 6.92
C ILE A 244 17.90 2.17 8.24
N ALA A 245 19.21 2.33 8.36
CA ALA A 245 19.91 2.12 9.62
C ALA A 245 19.65 3.29 10.58
N PRO A 246 19.63 3.05 11.90
CA PRO A 246 19.43 4.10 12.90
C PRO A 246 20.37 5.28 12.68
N GLY A 247 19.83 6.50 12.61
CA GLY A 247 20.56 7.74 12.39
C GLY A 247 20.82 8.11 10.92
N GLN A 248 20.35 7.31 9.97
CA GLN A 248 20.47 7.62 8.53
C GLN A 248 19.24 8.32 7.95
N GLU A 249 18.19 8.51 8.73
CA GLU A 249 16.93 9.13 8.28
C GLU A 249 17.16 10.56 7.74
N ALA A 250 18.09 11.28 8.34
CA ALA A 250 18.44 12.65 7.91
C ALA A 250 19.03 12.68 6.49
N ASP A 251 19.85 11.68 6.11
CA ASP A 251 20.43 11.59 4.76
C ASP A 251 19.32 11.29 3.72
N TRP A 252 18.42 10.36 4.01
CA TRP A 252 17.27 10.07 3.13
C TRP A 252 16.40 11.33 2.94
N ARG A 253 16.08 12.04 4.03
CA ARG A 253 15.30 13.28 3.98
C ARG A 253 16.01 14.38 3.19
N ALA A 254 17.32 14.55 3.39
CA ALA A 254 18.11 15.55 2.70
C ALA A 254 18.12 15.31 1.17
N ARG A 255 18.20 14.05 0.74
CA ARG A 255 18.12 13.70 -0.68
C ARG A 255 16.76 14.03 -1.29
N ALA A 256 15.67 13.65 -0.64
CA ALA A 256 14.33 14.02 -1.11
C ALA A 256 14.16 15.55 -1.15
N ALA A 257 14.69 16.28 -0.18
CA ALA A 257 14.62 17.74 -0.10
C ALA A 257 15.37 18.47 -1.24
N THR A 258 16.22 17.79 -1.99
CA THR A 258 16.87 18.39 -3.19
C THR A 258 15.87 18.70 -4.30
N ALA A 259 14.78 17.92 -4.39
CA ALA A 259 13.78 18.06 -5.44
C ALA A 259 12.38 18.44 -4.91
N PHE A 260 12.09 18.18 -3.63
CA PHE A 260 10.79 18.46 -3.04
C PHE A 260 10.95 19.33 -1.78
N PRO A 261 10.66 20.63 -1.84
CA PRO A 261 10.94 21.58 -0.76
C PRO A 261 9.85 21.63 0.33
N ARG A 262 8.78 20.80 0.21
CA ARG A 262 7.66 20.77 1.15
C ARG A 262 7.88 19.71 2.24
N GLN A 263 6.79 19.27 2.86
CA GLN A 263 6.82 18.29 3.95
C GLN A 263 7.20 16.90 3.44
N ILE A 264 8.26 16.33 4.03
CA ILE A 264 8.74 14.97 3.74
C ILE A 264 8.64 14.14 5.01
N GLU A 265 7.88 13.05 4.93
CA GLU A 265 7.74 12.08 5.99
C GLU A 265 8.55 10.82 5.68
N LEU A 266 9.41 10.44 6.61
CA LEU A 266 10.06 9.14 6.69
C LEU A 266 9.64 8.52 8.00
N GLY A 267 8.79 7.50 7.94
CA GLY A 267 8.27 6.86 9.15
C GLY A 267 8.85 5.46 9.36
N ASP A 268 8.85 5.05 10.62
CA ASP A 268 8.88 3.64 10.99
C ASP A 268 7.47 3.04 10.82
N ASP A 269 7.36 1.73 11.05
CA ASP A 269 6.05 1.11 11.14
C ASP A 269 5.20 1.81 12.22
N LEU A 270 3.91 1.98 11.91
CA LEU A 270 2.90 2.69 12.69
C LEU A 270 3.03 4.23 12.67
N HIS A 271 3.90 4.79 11.82
CA HIS A 271 3.94 6.23 11.59
C HIS A 271 2.63 6.72 10.98
N ARG A 272 2.08 7.82 11.51
CA ARG A 272 0.79 8.39 11.10
C ARG A 272 0.98 9.74 10.46
N VAL A 273 0.22 9.97 9.38
CA VAL A 273 0.16 11.24 8.66
C VAL A 273 -1.30 11.63 8.50
N GLU A 274 -1.64 12.85 8.90
CA GLU A 274 -2.97 13.41 8.69
C GLU A 274 -2.98 14.31 7.46
N VAL A 275 -3.90 14.04 6.54
CA VAL A 275 -4.09 14.82 5.32
C VAL A 275 -5.35 15.64 5.45
N HIS A 276 -5.18 16.94 5.59
CA HIS A 276 -6.28 17.89 5.75
C HIS A 276 -6.76 18.44 4.39
N PRO A 277 -8.05 18.86 4.29
CA PRO A 277 -8.55 19.61 3.14
C PRO A 277 -7.72 20.86 2.86
N GLY A 278 -7.50 21.16 1.57
CA GLY A 278 -6.83 22.41 1.18
C GLY A 278 -5.28 22.41 1.23
N VAL A 279 -4.66 21.27 1.53
CA VAL A 279 -3.18 21.12 1.44
C VAL A 279 -2.67 21.09 -0.02
N CYS A 280 -3.60 21.12 -0.99
CA CYS A 280 -3.29 21.15 -2.41
C CYS A 280 -2.59 22.44 -2.83
N VAL A 281 -1.39 22.35 -3.37
CA VAL A 281 -0.71 23.48 -4.03
C VAL A 281 -1.12 23.47 -5.50
N LYS A 282 -1.74 24.58 -5.98
CA LYS A 282 -1.98 24.71 -7.43
C LYS A 282 -0.63 24.60 -8.15
N PRO A 283 -0.50 23.78 -9.19
CA PRO A 283 0.70 23.74 -10.00
C PRO A 283 0.98 25.15 -10.50
N ALA A 284 2.23 25.56 -10.44
CA ALA A 284 2.67 26.82 -11.05
C ALA A 284 2.39 26.73 -12.56
N GLY A 285 1.54 27.61 -13.06
CA GLY A 285 1.15 27.69 -14.47
C GLY A 285 2.30 28.10 -15.39
#